data_2a937184cb786887ab268bd932671759
#
_entry.id   2a937184cb786887ab268bd932671759
#
_cell.length_a   1.000
_cell.length_b   1.000
_cell.length_c   1.000
_cell.angle_alpha   90.00
_cell.angle_beta   90.00
_cell.angle_gamma   90.00
#
_symmetry.space_group_name_H-M   'P 1'
#
loop_
_entity.id
_entity.type
_entity.pdbx_description
1 polymer ?
#
loop_
_entity_poly.entity_id
_entity_poly.type
_entity_poly.pdbx_seq_one_letter_code
_entity_poly.pdbx_strand_id
1 'polypeptide(L)'
;HRLGVELSKLHTVVPTDKLSASLSFLPEVGLDLIVQRAAHYRKALDALPEPHPALEYAINRMEDLAPPIARLALCHRDFRTGNYMVDGTRLTGILDFEFAGWSDPYEDLGWFCARCWRFGANENEAGGIGSRAAFYAGYAEGTGRPVDDARVRYWEAVAPIRWAIVALQQGERHASGREPSLDLALTGLRAIECEYDLLSDLPKMKKEG
;
A
#
# COMPACT_ATOMS: atom_id res chain seq x y z
N HIS A 1 -7.69 -12.68 11.18
CA HIS A 1 -7.90 -13.86 10.33
C HIS A 1 -8.93 -13.58 9.23
N ARG A 2 -10.18 -13.19 9.55
CA ARG A 2 -11.24 -12.98 8.54
C ARG A 2 -10.88 -11.98 7.45
N LEU A 3 -10.21 -10.89 7.79
CA LEU A 3 -9.76 -9.90 6.79
C LEU A 3 -8.79 -10.53 5.78
N GLY A 4 -7.93 -11.45 6.22
CA GLY A 4 -7.08 -12.21 5.31
C GLY A 4 -7.89 -13.09 4.35
N VAL A 5 -8.91 -13.80 4.85
CA VAL A 5 -9.81 -14.60 4.00
C VAL A 5 -10.54 -13.71 2.98
N GLU A 6 -11.08 -12.57 3.39
CA GLU A 6 -11.81 -11.68 2.46
C GLU A 6 -10.88 -11.03 1.43
N LEU A 7 -9.69 -10.61 1.83
CA LEU A 7 -8.71 -10.06 0.91
C LEU A 7 -8.26 -11.11 -0.14
N SER A 8 -8.12 -12.38 0.28
CA SER A 8 -7.75 -13.45 -0.64
C SER A 8 -8.78 -13.64 -1.77
N LYS A 9 -10.07 -13.41 -1.49
CA LYS A 9 -11.14 -13.47 -2.50
C LYS A 9 -10.98 -12.38 -3.56
N LEU A 10 -10.64 -11.15 -3.16
CA LEU A 10 -10.35 -10.07 -4.10
C LEU A 10 -9.20 -10.45 -5.03
N HIS A 11 -8.15 -11.04 -4.48
CA HIS A 11 -6.97 -11.46 -5.23
C HIS A 11 -7.18 -12.71 -6.11
N THR A 12 -8.35 -13.33 -6.14
CA THR A 12 -8.69 -14.34 -7.16
C THR A 12 -8.97 -13.71 -8.51
N VAL A 13 -9.31 -12.43 -8.54
CA VAL A 13 -9.58 -11.68 -9.78
C VAL A 13 -8.23 -11.34 -10.41
N VAL A 14 -7.95 -11.97 -11.57
CA VAL A 14 -6.69 -11.77 -12.32
C VAL A 14 -6.98 -11.12 -13.67
N PRO A 15 -6.02 -10.36 -14.24
CA PRO A 15 -6.21 -9.75 -15.54
C PRO A 15 -6.40 -10.84 -16.61
N THR A 16 -7.47 -10.71 -17.38
CA THR A 16 -7.75 -11.46 -18.60
C THR A 16 -8.18 -10.47 -19.67
N ASP A 17 -8.02 -10.78 -20.95
CA ASP A 17 -8.38 -9.87 -22.04
C ASP A 17 -9.81 -9.33 -21.90
N LYS A 18 -10.76 -10.23 -21.59
CA LYS A 18 -12.16 -9.85 -21.38
C LYS A 18 -12.35 -8.92 -20.19
N LEU A 19 -11.68 -9.21 -19.07
CA LEU A 19 -11.81 -8.44 -17.83
C LEU A 19 -11.10 -7.09 -17.96
N SER A 20 -9.91 -7.08 -18.56
CA SER A 20 -9.16 -5.86 -18.84
C SER A 20 -9.95 -4.92 -19.75
N ALA A 21 -10.61 -5.44 -20.78
CA ALA A 21 -11.50 -4.66 -21.64
C ALA A 21 -12.71 -4.09 -20.87
N SER A 22 -13.28 -4.85 -19.94
CA SER A 22 -14.42 -4.41 -19.12
C SER A 22 -14.03 -3.39 -18.04
N LEU A 23 -12.80 -3.45 -17.58
CA LEU A 23 -12.19 -2.57 -16.55
C LEU A 23 -11.16 -1.63 -17.19
N SER A 24 -11.42 -1.16 -18.40
CA SER A 24 -10.51 -0.30 -19.18
C SER A 24 -10.19 1.04 -18.51
N PHE A 25 -10.91 1.42 -17.47
CA PHE A 25 -10.61 2.57 -16.62
C PHE A 25 -9.42 2.31 -15.64
N LEU A 26 -9.07 1.03 -15.40
CA LEU A 26 -7.87 0.70 -14.64
C LEU A 26 -6.64 0.82 -15.56
N PRO A 27 -5.53 1.37 -15.05
CA PRO A 27 -4.29 1.43 -15.81
C PRO A 27 -3.82 0.04 -16.24
N GLU A 28 -3.35 -0.09 -17.48
CA GLU A 28 -2.60 -1.28 -17.89
C GLU A 28 -1.28 -1.34 -17.10
N VAL A 29 -1.00 -2.50 -16.54
CA VAL A 29 0.21 -2.75 -15.76
C VAL A 29 0.77 -4.11 -16.17
N GLY A 30 2.08 -4.14 -16.44
CA GLY A 30 2.84 -5.37 -16.72
C GLY A 30 3.62 -5.87 -15.50
N LEU A 31 4.46 -6.87 -15.72
CA LEU A 31 5.36 -7.38 -14.68
C LEU A 31 6.50 -6.38 -14.33
N ASP A 32 6.62 -5.30 -15.08
CA ASP A 32 7.45 -4.12 -14.79
C ASP A 32 6.78 -3.13 -13.82
N LEU A 33 5.80 -3.60 -13.06
CA LEU A 33 4.99 -2.85 -12.08
C LEU A 33 5.82 -1.88 -11.22
N ILE A 34 6.99 -2.32 -10.74
CA ILE A 34 7.81 -1.50 -9.84
C ILE A 34 8.37 -0.28 -10.58
N VAL A 35 8.86 -0.47 -11.80
CA VAL A 35 9.38 0.64 -12.63
C VAL A 35 8.28 1.65 -12.95
N GLN A 36 7.09 1.17 -13.33
CA GLN A 36 5.93 2.04 -13.59
C GLN A 36 5.49 2.78 -12.31
N ARG A 37 5.55 2.10 -11.16
CA ARG A 37 5.21 2.70 -9.85
C ARG A 37 6.21 3.78 -9.46
N ALA A 38 7.51 3.53 -9.63
CA ALA A 38 8.57 4.50 -9.36
C ALA A 38 8.41 5.74 -10.24
N ALA A 39 8.17 5.56 -11.54
CA ALA A 39 7.93 6.67 -12.46
C ALA A 39 6.69 7.49 -12.06
N HIS A 40 5.60 6.83 -11.64
CA HIS A 40 4.40 7.50 -11.14
C HIS A 40 4.68 8.33 -9.88
N TYR A 41 5.44 7.78 -8.93
CA TYR A 41 5.80 8.49 -7.69
C TYR A 41 6.70 9.70 -7.97
N ARG A 42 7.73 9.56 -8.82
CA ARG A 42 8.59 10.69 -9.24
C ARG A 42 7.77 11.79 -9.89
N LYS A 43 6.87 11.45 -10.81
CA LYS A 43 5.96 12.43 -11.43
C LYS A 43 5.10 13.17 -10.40
N ALA A 44 4.64 12.47 -9.35
CA ALA A 44 3.86 13.08 -8.29
C ALA A 44 4.71 14.03 -7.42
N LEU A 45 5.96 13.66 -7.13
CA LEU A 45 6.93 14.52 -6.41
C LEU A 45 7.33 15.75 -7.23
N ASP A 46 7.56 15.60 -8.53
CA ASP A 46 7.90 16.72 -9.45
C ASP A 46 6.79 17.78 -9.54
N ALA A 47 5.55 17.40 -9.19
CA ALA A 47 4.42 18.33 -9.15
C ALA A 47 4.29 19.10 -7.82
N LEU A 48 5.11 18.79 -6.82
CA LEU A 48 5.15 19.48 -5.54
C LEU A 48 6.15 20.65 -5.59
N PRO A 49 5.93 21.72 -4.80
CA PRO A 49 6.77 22.91 -4.85
C PRO A 49 8.16 22.70 -4.24
N GLU A 50 8.28 21.75 -3.30
CA GLU A 50 9.52 21.51 -2.55
C GLU A 50 10.14 20.16 -2.93
N PRO A 51 11.48 20.03 -2.89
CA PRO A 51 12.16 18.76 -3.15
C PRO A 51 12.06 17.81 -1.96
N HIS A 52 11.89 16.51 -2.24
CA HIS A 52 11.76 15.45 -1.24
C HIS A 52 12.87 14.39 -1.38
N PRO A 53 14.13 14.68 -1.03
CA PRO A 53 15.26 13.77 -1.27
C PRO A 53 15.15 12.45 -0.49
N ALA A 54 14.50 12.43 0.67
CA ALA A 54 14.25 11.20 1.42
C ALA A 54 13.31 10.25 0.65
N LEU A 55 12.28 10.81 0.00
CA LEU A 55 11.35 10.01 -0.82
C LEU A 55 12.02 9.53 -2.11
N GLU A 56 12.86 10.34 -2.76
CA GLU A 56 13.62 9.89 -3.94
C GLU A 56 14.60 8.77 -3.57
N TYR A 57 15.30 8.88 -2.44
CA TYR A 57 16.11 7.78 -1.91
C TYR A 57 15.27 6.52 -1.70
N ALA A 58 14.09 6.64 -1.11
CA ALA A 58 13.21 5.51 -0.86
C ALA A 58 12.69 4.88 -2.16
N ILE A 59 12.38 5.67 -3.19
CA ILE A 59 11.98 5.17 -4.51
C ILE A 59 13.13 4.37 -5.16
N ASN A 60 14.36 4.88 -5.10
CA ASN A 60 15.54 4.14 -5.60
C ASN A 60 15.69 2.80 -4.85
N ARG A 61 15.55 2.81 -3.51
CA ARG A 61 15.61 1.57 -2.71
C ARG A 61 14.47 0.61 -3.04
N MET A 62 13.26 1.11 -3.31
CA MET A 62 12.13 0.29 -3.76
C MET A 62 12.47 -0.45 -5.07
N GLU A 63 13.08 0.24 -6.04
CA GLU A 63 13.51 -0.38 -7.30
C GLU A 63 14.62 -1.42 -7.07
N ASP A 64 15.62 -1.09 -6.27
CA ASP A 64 16.79 -1.97 -6.00
C ASP A 64 16.40 -3.26 -5.26
N LEU A 65 15.46 -3.17 -4.32
CA LEU A 65 15.06 -4.26 -3.42
C LEU A 65 13.89 -5.09 -3.98
N ALA A 66 13.32 -4.68 -5.11
CA ALA A 66 12.10 -5.28 -5.64
C ALA A 66 12.23 -6.79 -5.86
N PRO A 67 11.34 -7.60 -5.29
CA PRO A 67 11.24 -9.00 -5.62
C PRO A 67 10.64 -9.17 -7.03
N PRO A 68 10.91 -10.28 -7.72
CA PRO A 68 10.25 -10.57 -9.00
C PRO A 68 8.73 -10.62 -8.85
N ILE A 69 8.00 -9.91 -9.70
CA ILE A 69 6.54 -9.96 -9.73
C ILE A 69 6.10 -11.22 -10.47
N ALA A 70 5.55 -12.19 -9.74
CA ALA A 70 5.17 -13.48 -10.30
C ALA A 70 3.77 -13.49 -10.91
N ARG A 71 2.87 -12.64 -10.40
CA ARG A 71 1.49 -12.51 -10.91
C ARG A 71 0.90 -11.16 -10.54
N LEU A 72 -0.10 -10.75 -11.31
CA LEU A 72 -0.95 -9.62 -11.00
C LEU A 72 -2.33 -10.12 -10.56
N ALA A 73 -2.97 -9.37 -9.68
CA ALA A 73 -4.37 -9.53 -9.31
C ALA A 73 -5.01 -8.15 -9.15
N LEU A 74 -6.34 -8.13 -9.04
CA LEU A 74 -7.04 -6.93 -8.62
C LEU A 74 -6.74 -6.69 -7.14
N CYS A 75 -6.00 -5.63 -6.85
CA CYS A 75 -5.67 -5.19 -5.51
C CYS A 75 -6.49 -3.96 -5.13
N HIS A 76 -6.83 -3.86 -3.86
CA HIS A 76 -7.52 -2.70 -3.30
C HIS A 76 -6.60 -1.48 -3.25
N ARG A 77 -5.35 -1.71 -2.89
CA ARG A 77 -4.27 -0.73 -2.77
C ARG A 77 -4.48 0.36 -1.70
N ASP A 78 -5.59 0.28 -0.95
CA ASP A 78 -5.82 1.01 0.30
C ASP A 78 -6.58 0.14 1.32
N PHE A 79 -6.25 -1.15 1.36
CA PHE A 79 -6.85 -2.08 2.32
C PHE A 79 -6.28 -1.81 3.73
N ARG A 80 -7.04 -1.08 4.54
CA ARG A 80 -6.64 -0.64 5.88
C ARG A 80 -7.83 -0.57 6.83
N THR A 81 -7.55 -0.53 8.12
CA THR A 81 -8.58 -0.26 9.14
C THR A 81 -9.20 1.10 8.87
N GLY A 82 -10.53 1.12 8.74
CA GLY A 82 -11.32 2.27 8.30
C GLY A 82 -11.95 2.10 6.91
N ASN A 83 -11.43 1.21 6.04
CA ASN A 83 -11.97 0.98 4.70
C ASN A 83 -12.79 -0.31 4.61
N TYR A 84 -13.42 -0.74 5.70
CA TYR A 84 -14.37 -1.86 5.70
C TYR A 84 -15.45 -1.68 6.75
N MET A 85 -16.57 -2.35 6.54
CA MET A 85 -17.72 -2.37 7.44
C MET A 85 -17.82 -3.69 8.17
N VAL A 86 -18.22 -3.63 9.44
CA VAL A 86 -18.43 -4.81 10.27
C VAL A 86 -19.79 -4.76 10.97
N ASP A 87 -20.39 -5.92 11.14
CA ASP A 87 -21.58 -6.14 11.99
C ASP A 87 -21.20 -7.20 13.02
N GLY A 88 -21.00 -6.78 14.25
CA GLY A 88 -20.42 -7.61 15.29
C GLY A 88 -19.02 -8.10 14.86
N THR A 89 -18.91 -9.42 14.64
CA THR A 89 -17.65 -10.05 14.17
C THR A 89 -17.61 -10.35 12.67
N ARG A 90 -18.65 -9.97 11.92
CA ARG A 90 -18.78 -10.25 10.48
C ARG A 90 -18.34 -9.05 9.67
N LEU A 91 -17.46 -9.27 8.70
CA LEU A 91 -17.18 -8.28 7.65
C LEU A 91 -18.41 -8.23 6.72
N THR A 92 -18.95 -7.03 6.50
CA THR A 92 -20.14 -6.82 5.67
C THR A 92 -19.85 -6.09 4.36
N GLY A 93 -18.72 -5.41 4.25
CA GLY A 93 -18.29 -4.75 3.03
C GLY A 93 -16.85 -4.25 3.12
N ILE A 94 -16.20 -4.16 1.97
CA ILE A 94 -14.95 -3.45 1.76
C ILE A 94 -15.32 -2.18 1.02
N LEU A 95 -14.75 -1.05 1.43
CA LEU A 95 -15.09 0.29 0.95
C LEU A 95 -13.87 0.93 0.30
N ASP A 96 -14.12 2.00 -0.46
CA ASP A 96 -13.09 2.93 -0.92
C ASP A 96 -12.09 2.31 -1.91
N PHE A 97 -12.63 1.85 -3.04
CA PHE A 97 -11.87 1.25 -4.13
C PHE A 97 -11.22 2.29 -5.09
N GLU A 98 -11.09 3.55 -4.68
CA GLU A 98 -10.57 4.62 -5.55
C GLU A 98 -9.13 4.38 -6.05
N PHE A 99 -8.33 3.63 -5.28
CA PHE A 99 -6.97 3.25 -5.65
C PHE A 99 -6.87 1.85 -6.27
N ALA A 100 -7.99 1.14 -6.41
CA ALA A 100 -7.96 -0.23 -6.91
C ALA A 100 -7.30 -0.34 -8.28
N GLY A 101 -6.60 -1.44 -8.50
CA GLY A 101 -5.89 -1.66 -9.76
C GLY A 101 -5.15 -2.99 -9.79
N TRP A 102 -4.60 -3.30 -10.97
CA TRP A 102 -3.76 -4.49 -11.12
C TRP A 102 -2.44 -4.28 -10.39
N SER A 103 -2.08 -5.21 -9.53
CA SER A 103 -0.83 -5.15 -8.77
C SER A 103 -0.42 -6.53 -8.25
N ASP A 104 0.77 -6.58 -7.60
CA ASP A 104 1.17 -7.74 -6.81
C ASP A 104 0.24 -7.86 -5.59
N PRO A 105 -0.41 -9.01 -5.36
CA PRO A 105 -1.24 -9.23 -4.17
C PRO A 105 -0.56 -8.89 -2.84
N TYR A 106 0.75 -9.03 -2.77
CA TYR A 106 1.51 -8.71 -1.56
C TYR A 106 1.56 -7.20 -1.25
N GLU A 107 1.24 -6.32 -2.22
CA GLU A 107 1.08 -4.88 -1.96
C GLU A 107 -0.01 -4.62 -0.91
N ASP A 108 -1.18 -5.27 -1.03
CA ASP A 108 -2.26 -5.09 -0.06
C ASP A 108 -1.91 -5.68 1.31
N LEU A 109 -1.22 -6.82 1.35
CA LEU A 109 -0.79 -7.41 2.62
C LEU A 109 0.22 -6.50 3.33
N GLY A 110 1.22 -6.00 2.59
CA GLY A 110 2.21 -5.07 3.12
C GLY A 110 1.57 -3.75 3.57
N TRP A 111 0.66 -3.20 2.75
CA TRP A 111 -0.08 -2.01 3.10
C TRP A 111 -0.85 -2.15 4.41
N PHE A 112 -1.59 -3.26 4.60
CA PHE A 112 -2.34 -3.51 5.83
C PHE A 112 -1.43 -3.68 7.06
N CYS A 113 -0.21 -4.18 6.87
CA CYS A 113 0.76 -4.36 7.93
C CYS A 113 1.62 -3.11 8.19
N ALA A 114 1.58 -2.09 7.33
CA ALA A 114 2.42 -0.91 7.45
C ALA A 114 2.20 -0.17 8.77
N ARG A 115 3.28 0.37 9.34
CA ARG A 115 3.27 1.04 10.65
C ARG A 115 2.28 2.20 10.70
N CYS A 116 2.17 2.97 9.63
CA CYS A 116 1.25 4.11 9.52
C CYS A 116 -0.22 3.72 9.71
N TRP A 117 -0.59 2.45 9.52
CA TRP A 117 -1.96 1.94 9.70
C TRP A 117 -2.18 1.19 11.00
N ARG A 118 -1.23 1.24 11.94
CA ARG A 118 -1.37 0.60 13.27
C ARG A 118 -1.95 1.52 14.33
N PHE A 119 -2.14 2.81 14.04
CA PHE A 119 -2.77 3.79 14.92
C PHE A 119 -2.21 3.79 16.35
N GLY A 120 -0.89 3.58 16.50
CA GLY A 120 -0.20 3.51 17.77
C GLY A 120 -0.17 2.12 18.43
N ALA A 121 -1.00 1.17 17.99
CA ALA A 121 -0.99 -0.22 18.47
C ALA A 121 0.06 -1.06 17.72
N ASN A 122 1.34 -0.74 17.88
CA ASN A 122 2.44 -1.30 17.10
C ASN A 122 2.63 -2.81 17.24
N GLU A 123 2.22 -3.39 18.38
CA GLU A 123 2.22 -4.81 18.65
C GLU A 123 1.19 -5.58 17.81
N ASN A 124 0.12 -4.90 17.38
CA ASN A 124 -0.90 -5.43 16.48
C ASN A 124 -0.53 -5.14 15.03
N GLU A 125 0.44 -5.89 14.49
CA GLU A 125 1.04 -5.61 13.18
C GLU A 125 0.06 -5.66 11.99
N ALA A 126 -1.10 -6.29 12.14
CA ALA A 126 -2.14 -6.32 11.12
C ALA A 126 -3.18 -5.22 11.38
N GLY A 127 -2.99 -4.07 10.77
CA GLY A 127 -3.90 -2.91 10.79
C GLY A 127 -4.17 -2.31 12.17
N GLY A 128 -3.25 -2.52 13.15
CA GLY A 128 -3.42 -2.07 14.53
C GLY A 128 -4.46 -2.84 15.34
N ILE A 129 -5.04 -3.92 14.81
CA ILE A 129 -6.17 -4.64 15.41
C ILE A 129 -5.91 -6.13 15.65
N GLY A 130 -4.81 -6.68 15.16
CA GLY A 130 -4.51 -8.10 15.32
C GLY A 130 -3.11 -8.47 14.93
N SER A 131 -2.76 -9.75 15.16
CA SER A 131 -1.44 -10.25 14.82
C SER A 131 -1.29 -10.52 13.31
N ARG A 132 -0.10 -10.30 12.79
CA ARG A 132 0.33 -10.69 11.45
C ARG A 132 0.06 -12.18 11.18
N ALA A 133 0.38 -13.04 12.15
CA ALA A 133 0.17 -14.48 12.03
C ALA A 133 -1.30 -14.85 11.77
N ALA A 134 -2.25 -14.23 12.50
CA ALA A 134 -3.67 -14.46 12.28
C ALA A 134 -4.14 -13.95 10.92
N PHE A 135 -3.64 -12.81 10.45
CA PHE A 135 -3.96 -12.26 9.13
C PHE A 135 -3.43 -13.17 8.01
N TYR A 136 -2.18 -13.61 8.12
CA TYR A 136 -1.55 -14.54 7.17
C TYR A 136 -2.26 -15.88 7.12
N ALA A 137 -2.64 -16.44 8.28
CA ALA A 137 -3.38 -17.69 8.34
C ALA A 137 -4.71 -17.60 7.58
N GLY A 138 -5.43 -16.48 7.70
CA GLY A 138 -6.66 -16.26 6.94
C GLY A 138 -6.42 -16.12 5.44
N TYR A 139 -5.37 -15.40 5.05
CA TYR A 139 -5.03 -15.27 3.63
C TYR A 139 -4.58 -16.60 3.02
N ALA A 140 -3.76 -17.36 3.76
CA ALA A 140 -3.32 -18.70 3.34
C ALA A 140 -4.48 -19.69 3.22
N GLU A 141 -5.46 -19.63 4.14
CA GLU A 141 -6.69 -20.43 4.05
C GLU A 141 -7.44 -20.15 2.74
N GLY A 142 -7.63 -18.87 2.40
CA GLY A 142 -8.38 -18.50 1.20
C GLY A 142 -7.64 -18.76 -0.11
N THR A 143 -6.29 -18.72 -0.10
CA THR A 143 -5.46 -18.95 -1.30
C THR A 143 -4.99 -20.39 -1.46
N GLY A 144 -5.05 -21.19 -0.40
CA GLY A 144 -4.47 -22.54 -0.35
C GLY A 144 -2.92 -22.57 -0.37
N ARG A 145 -2.26 -21.43 -0.10
CA ARG A 145 -0.80 -21.28 -0.17
C ARG A 145 -0.28 -20.48 1.03
N PRO A 146 0.90 -20.83 1.57
CA PRO A 146 1.53 -20.02 2.61
C PRO A 146 1.84 -18.61 2.09
N VAL A 147 1.79 -17.65 3.01
CA VAL A 147 2.21 -16.27 2.72
C VAL A 147 3.73 -16.19 2.74
N ASP A 148 4.30 -15.58 1.73
CA ASP A 148 5.73 -15.23 1.68
C ASP A 148 5.96 -13.95 2.51
N ASP A 149 6.47 -14.12 3.73
CA ASP A 149 6.70 -13.00 4.67
C ASP A 149 7.70 -11.99 4.12
N ALA A 150 8.72 -12.43 3.38
CA ALA A 150 9.73 -11.53 2.84
C ALA A 150 9.13 -10.57 1.81
N ARG A 151 8.23 -11.05 0.95
CA ARG A 151 7.49 -10.19 0.00
C ARG A 151 6.55 -9.23 0.73
N VAL A 152 5.86 -9.68 1.78
CA VAL A 152 5.05 -8.76 2.57
C VAL A 152 5.91 -7.70 3.23
N ARG A 153 7.07 -8.07 3.80
CA ARG A 153 8.01 -7.12 4.42
C ARG A 153 8.54 -6.09 3.42
N TYR A 154 8.82 -6.50 2.18
CA TYR A 154 9.16 -5.55 1.12
C TYR A 154 8.06 -4.51 0.91
N TRP A 155 6.83 -4.95 0.66
CA TRP A 155 5.70 -4.05 0.42
C TRP A 155 5.33 -3.21 1.65
N GLU A 156 5.49 -3.76 2.85
CA GLU A 156 5.32 -3.02 4.12
C GLU A 156 6.33 -1.88 4.24
N ALA A 157 7.60 -2.15 3.93
CA ALA A 157 8.67 -1.17 4.03
C ALA A 157 8.56 -0.03 3.00
N VAL A 158 8.02 -0.31 1.82
CA VAL A 158 7.84 0.72 0.76
C VAL A 158 6.47 1.40 0.81
N ALA A 159 5.52 0.88 1.58
CA ALA A 159 4.19 1.47 1.73
C ALA A 159 4.20 2.96 2.13
N PRO A 160 5.07 3.41 3.05
CA PRO A 160 5.13 4.81 3.46
C PRO A 160 5.48 5.78 2.32
N ILE A 161 6.11 5.33 1.21
CA ILE A 161 6.37 6.20 0.04
C ILE A 161 5.07 6.78 -0.50
N ARG A 162 4.09 5.90 -0.78
CA ARG A 162 2.79 6.34 -1.30
C ARG A 162 2.05 7.21 -0.30
N TRP A 163 2.04 6.81 0.97
CA TRP A 163 1.34 7.58 2.00
C TRP A 163 1.95 8.97 2.19
N ALA A 164 3.29 9.09 2.15
CA ALA A 164 3.96 10.39 2.19
C ALA A 164 3.56 11.28 1.02
N ILE A 165 3.55 10.74 -0.20
CA ILE A 165 3.14 11.50 -1.41
C ILE A 165 1.69 11.99 -1.28
N VAL A 166 0.77 11.13 -0.88
CA VAL A 166 -0.64 11.52 -0.65
C VAL A 166 -0.74 12.59 0.43
N ALA A 167 -0.02 12.42 1.54
CA ALA A 167 0.00 13.38 2.64
C ALA A 167 0.51 14.75 2.18
N LEU A 168 1.61 14.80 1.43
CA LEU A 168 2.16 16.04 0.87
C LEU A 168 1.17 16.72 -0.08
N GLN A 169 0.52 15.97 -0.97
CA GLN A 169 -0.50 16.50 -1.86
C GLN A 169 -1.70 17.09 -1.10
N GLN A 170 -2.12 16.46 -0.01
CA GLN A 170 -3.17 16.98 0.86
C GLN A 170 -2.72 18.28 1.55
N GLY A 171 -1.50 18.28 2.12
CA GLY A 171 -0.91 19.48 2.74
C GLY A 171 -0.79 20.64 1.75
N GLU A 172 -0.38 20.38 0.51
CA GLU A 172 -0.27 21.39 -0.55
C GLU A 172 -1.63 21.99 -0.94
N ARG A 173 -2.72 21.21 -0.91
CA ARG A 173 -4.07 21.76 -1.13
C ARG A 173 -4.42 22.83 -0.10
N HIS A 174 -4.02 22.63 1.17
CA HIS A 174 -4.18 23.63 2.23
C HIS A 174 -3.22 24.80 2.04
N ALA A 175 -1.93 24.52 1.89
CA ALA A 175 -0.88 25.56 1.85
C ALA A 175 -1.04 26.52 0.66
N SER A 176 -1.44 26.02 -0.50
CA SER A 176 -1.72 26.83 -1.69
C SER A 176 -3.01 27.65 -1.61
N GLY A 177 -3.82 27.46 -0.57
CA GLY A 177 -5.13 28.10 -0.43
C GLY A 177 -6.23 27.54 -1.34
N ARG A 178 -5.96 26.47 -2.11
CA ARG A 178 -6.98 25.80 -2.93
C ARG A 178 -8.10 25.20 -2.11
N GLU A 179 -7.76 24.67 -0.94
CA GLU A 179 -8.71 24.05 -0.01
C GLU A 179 -8.23 24.25 1.43
N PRO A 180 -8.50 25.41 2.05
CA PRO A 180 -8.12 25.68 3.43
C PRO A 180 -8.82 24.71 4.39
N SER A 181 -8.06 23.80 5.01
CA SER A 181 -8.56 22.80 5.95
C SER A 181 -7.47 22.42 6.95
N LEU A 182 -7.81 22.43 8.24
CA LEU A 182 -6.89 21.98 9.29
C LEU A 182 -6.55 20.50 9.14
N ASP A 183 -7.51 19.68 8.74
CA ASP A 183 -7.32 18.24 8.54
C ASP A 183 -6.29 17.97 7.42
N LEU A 184 -6.38 18.72 6.30
CA LEU A 184 -5.40 18.62 5.21
C LEU A 184 -4.01 19.08 5.65
N ALA A 185 -3.92 20.15 6.44
CA ALA A 185 -2.64 20.62 6.99
C ALA A 185 -2.00 19.57 7.90
N LEU A 186 -2.78 19.00 8.83
CA LEU A 186 -2.32 17.95 9.75
C LEU A 186 -1.94 16.67 9.00
N THR A 187 -2.69 16.32 7.95
CA THR A 187 -2.35 15.19 7.08
C THR A 187 -1.01 15.40 6.40
N GLY A 188 -0.72 16.62 5.91
CA GLY A 188 0.58 16.95 5.32
C GLY A 188 1.77 16.67 6.23
N LEU A 189 1.63 16.89 7.54
CA LEU A 189 2.68 16.61 8.51
C LEU A 189 3.02 15.12 8.66
N ARG A 190 2.11 14.21 8.24
CA ARG A 190 2.36 12.77 8.26
C ARG A 190 3.48 12.33 7.32
N ALA A 191 3.81 13.13 6.32
CA ALA A 191 4.93 12.87 5.43
C ALA A 191 6.26 12.75 6.20
N ILE A 192 6.46 13.55 7.23
CA ILE A 192 7.69 13.54 8.07
C ILE A 192 7.83 12.18 8.80
N GLU A 193 6.72 11.65 9.33
CA GLU A 193 6.71 10.34 9.99
C GLU A 193 7.05 9.23 8.98
N CYS A 194 6.49 9.32 7.77
CA CYS A 194 6.77 8.37 6.70
C CYS A 194 8.25 8.42 6.24
N GLU A 195 8.82 9.61 6.07
CA GLU A 195 10.23 9.77 5.73
C GLU A 195 11.14 9.19 6.82
N TYR A 196 10.79 9.42 8.10
CA TYR A 196 11.53 8.82 9.22
C TYR A 196 11.50 7.28 9.18
N ASP A 197 10.33 6.68 8.97
CA ASP A 197 10.18 5.23 8.87
C ASP A 197 10.99 4.68 7.68
N LEU A 198 10.90 5.30 6.50
CA LEU A 198 11.64 4.92 5.30
C LEU A 198 13.16 4.95 5.51
N LEU A 199 13.68 6.04 6.07
CA LEU A 199 15.11 6.20 6.35
C LEU A 199 15.60 5.26 7.47
N SER A 200 14.70 4.85 8.37
CA SER A 200 15.02 3.93 9.46
C SER A 200 15.03 2.47 9.02
N ASP A 201 14.15 2.06 8.12
CA ASP A 201 13.91 0.65 7.80
C ASP A 201 14.58 0.20 6.49
N LEU A 202 14.49 0.99 5.42
CA LEU A 202 15.05 0.61 4.10
C LEU A 202 16.57 0.35 4.10
N PRO A 203 17.42 1.07 4.86
CA PRO A 203 18.86 0.78 4.89
C PRO A 203 19.20 -0.59 5.47
N LYS A 204 18.31 -1.17 6.30
CA LYS A 204 18.51 -2.48 6.95
C LYS A 204 18.10 -3.63 6.04
N MET A 205 17.32 -3.37 5.00
CA MET A 205 16.85 -4.38 4.08
C MET A 205 17.95 -4.76 3.08
N LYS A 206 18.00 -6.05 2.75
CA LYS A 206 18.90 -6.60 1.74
C LYS A 206 18.08 -7.15 0.58
N LYS A 207 18.63 -7.08 -0.63
CA LYS A 207 18.04 -7.77 -1.77
C LYS A 207 18.11 -9.27 -1.54
N GLU A 208 16.99 -9.95 -1.68
CA GLU A 208 16.98 -11.41 -1.70
C GLU A 208 17.63 -11.87 -2.99
N GLY A 209 18.60 -12.79 -2.88
CA GLY A 209 19.36 -13.32 -4.01
C GLY A 209 18.56 -14.33 -4.84
#